data_d9bcfd959188384a10d39de16baf4e4f
#
_entry.id   d9bcfd959188384a10d39de16baf4e4f
#
_cell.length_a   1.000
_cell.length_b   1.000
_cell.length_c   1.000
_cell.angle_alpha   90.00
_cell.angle_beta   90.00
_cell.angle_gamma   90.00
#
_symmetry.space_group_name_H-M   'P 1'
#
loop_
_entity.id
_entity.type
_entity.pdbx_description
1 polymer ?
#
loop_
_entity_poly.entity_id
_entity_poly.type
_entity_poly.pdbx_seq_one_letter_code
_entity_poly.pdbx_strand_id
1 'polypeptide(L)'
;MVIANPGRRRPGRPAGGSDARNRILASARELFATNGIGNTSIRAVAAAAGVDSALVHHYFGTKEKLFAAAVHIPIDPMDIIGPLRDVPIEEVGYRLPSMLLPLWDSDLGTGFIATLRSILAGSEVNLFRTFIEDVIGVEVGPRVDNPPGSGLIRVQFVASQLVGVVMARYILRLEPFASLPAEQVAHTIAPNLQRYLTGDLPDGLVS
;
A
#
# COMPACT_ATOMS: atom_id res chain seq x y z
N MET A 1 -67.17 9.26 -7.24
CA MET A 1 -66.10 10.20 -7.55
C MET A 1 -65.07 10.02 -6.45
N VAL A 2 -64.05 9.15 -6.68
CA VAL A 2 -63.05 8.78 -5.70
C VAL A 2 -61.81 9.59 -6.03
N ILE A 3 -61.39 10.45 -5.09
CA ILE A 3 -60.21 11.30 -5.21
C ILE A 3 -58.96 10.48 -4.85
N ALA A 4 -58.09 10.26 -5.83
CA ALA A 4 -56.82 9.58 -5.65
C ALA A 4 -55.84 10.47 -4.86
N ASN A 5 -55.27 9.90 -3.79
CA ASN A 5 -54.27 10.51 -2.92
C ASN A 5 -52.89 10.36 -3.60
N PRO A 6 -52.12 11.44 -3.87
CA PRO A 6 -50.78 11.32 -4.45
C PRO A 6 -49.81 10.83 -3.42
N GLY A 7 -49.22 9.66 -3.65
CA GLY A 7 -48.27 8.97 -2.82
C GLY A 7 -47.11 9.84 -2.40
N ARG A 8 -46.88 9.89 -1.09
CA ARG A 8 -45.64 10.43 -0.44
C ARG A 8 -44.43 9.74 -1.02
N ARG A 9 -43.62 10.47 -1.78
CA ARG A 9 -42.26 10.05 -2.14
C ARG A 9 -41.45 9.87 -0.85
N ARG A 10 -40.95 8.66 -0.60
CA ARG A 10 -39.99 8.38 0.47
C ARG A 10 -38.72 9.19 0.20
N PRO A 11 -38.15 9.91 1.22
CA PRO A 11 -36.86 10.57 1.05
C PRO A 11 -35.81 9.52 0.76
N GLY A 12 -35.10 9.66 -0.36
CA GLY A 12 -33.95 8.83 -0.68
C GLY A 12 -32.86 9.05 0.39
N ARG A 13 -32.12 7.98 0.66
CA ARG A 13 -30.96 7.91 1.56
C ARG A 13 -30.04 9.13 1.32
N PRO A 14 -29.58 9.86 2.36
CA PRO A 14 -28.80 11.08 2.16
C PRO A 14 -27.54 10.80 1.32
N ALA A 15 -27.42 11.48 0.19
CA ALA A 15 -26.25 11.43 -0.70
C ALA A 15 -24.97 12.03 -0.05
N GLY A 16 -25.08 12.62 1.14
CA GLY A 16 -23.99 13.35 1.81
C GLY A 16 -22.83 12.49 2.31
N GLY A 17 -23.05 11.21 2.62
CA GLY A 17 -21.99 10.35 3.18
C GLY A 17 -20.97 9.89 2.14
N SER A 18 -21.42 9.49 0.96
CA SER A 18 -20.54 9.06 -0.14
C SER A 18 -19.75 10.25 -0.72
N ASP A 19 -20.36 11.42 -0.79
CA ASP A 19 -19.71 12.64 -1.27
C ASP A 19 -18.59 13.10 -0.33
N ALA A 20 -18.84 13.13 0.99
CA ALA A 20 -17.83 13.46 1.97
C ALA A 20 -16.65 12.49 1.94
N ARG A 21 -16.91 11.18 1.85
CA ARG A 21 -15.86 10.15 1.73
C ARG A 21 -14.99 10.37 0.49
N ASN A 22 -15.60 10.67 -0.64
CA ASN A 22 -14.87 10.91 -1.91
C ASN A 22 -14.03 12.19 -1.85
N ARG A 23 -14.55 13.27 -1.24
CA ARG A 23 -13.77 14.50 -1.02
C ARG A 23 -12.57 14.27 -0.12
N ILE A 24 -12.73 13.51 0.97
CA ILE A 24 -11.62 13.14 1.85
C ILE A 24 -10.53 12.39 1.07
N LEU A 25 -10.92 11.39 0.27
CA LEU A 25 -9.96 10.61 -0.53
C LEU A 25 -9.24 11.48 -1.58
N ALA A 26 -9.95 12.37 -2.25
CA ALA A 26 -9.35 13.28 -3.24
C ALA A 26 -8.31 14.21 -2.57
N SER A 27 -8.70 14.87 -1.46
CA SER A 27 -7.79 15.74 -0.70
C SER A 27 -6.60 14.98 -0.11
N ALA A 28 -6.83 13.74 0.35
CA ALA A 28 -5.77 12.89 0.87
C ALA A 28 -4.74 12.53 -0.22
N ARG A 29 -5.19 12.16 -1.42
CA ARG A 29 -4.29 11.88 -2.56
C ARG A 29 -3.39 13.05 -2.87
N GLU A 30 -3.98 14.24 -3.01
CA GLU A 30 -3.25 15.46 -3.36
C GLU A 30 -2.21 15.79 -2.28
N LEU A 31 -2.59 15.78 -1.00
CA LEU A 31 -1.70 16.14 0.10
C LEU A 31 -0.60 15.09 0.31
N PHE A 32 -0.91 13.80 0.20
CA PHE A 32 0.09 12.74 0.31
C PHE A 32 1.07 12.75 -0.87
N ALA A 33 0.59 13.02 -2.09
CA ALA A 33 1.45 13.12 -3.26
C ALA A 33 2.42 14.32 -3.19
N THR A 34 1.98 15.42 -2.57
CA THR A 34 2.75 16.68 -2.50
C THR A 34 3.70 16.70 -1.29
N ASN A 35 3.23 16.29 -0.13
CA ASN A 35 3.92 16.50 1.15
C ASN A 35 4.51 15.21 1.74
N GLY A 36 4.16 14.05 1.20
CA GLY A 36 4.39 12.74 1.82
C GLY A 36 3.40 12.44 2.94
N ILE A 37 3.37 11.17 3.37
CA ILE A 37 2.46 10.73 4.45
C ILE A 37 2.94 11.24 5.81
N GLY A 38 4.25 11.29 6.03
CA GLY A 38 4.87 11.76 7.28
C GLY A 38 4.45 13.19 7.62
N ASN A 39 4.47 14.08 6.64
CA ASN A 39 4.21 15.52 6.79
C ASN A 39 2.73 15.88 6.61
N THR A 40 1.85 14.95 6.25
CA THR A 40 0.42 15.19 6.11
C THR A 40 -0.32 14.78 7.38
N SER A 41 -1.11 15.68 7.97
CA SER A 41 -1.95 15.39 9.12
C SER A 41 -3.40 15.10 8.73
N ILE A 42 -4.11 14.29 9.53
CA ILE A 42 -5.56 14.07 9.36
C ILE A 42 -6.33 15.41 9.39
N ARG A 43 -5.89 16.37 10.21
CA ARG A 43 -6.50 17.72 10.28
C ARG A 43 -6.33 18.48 8.98
N ALA A 44 -5.17 18.41 8.33
CA ALA A 44 -4.93 19.04 7.03
C ALA A 44 -5.83 18.45 5.95
N VAL A 45 -5.97 17.12 5.91
CA VAL A 45 -6.89 16.43 4.99
C VAL A 45 -8.33 16.82 5.24
N ALA A 46 -8.77 16.86 6.49
CA ALA A 46 -10.13 17.27 6.87
C ALA A 46 -10.43 18.70 6.41
N ALA A 47 -9.50 19.63 6.69
CA ALA A 47 -9.63 21.02 6.28
C ALA A 47 -9.73 21.16 4.75
N ALA A 48 -8.85 20.48 3.99
CA ALA A 48 -8.88 20.50 2.51
C ALA A 48 -10.17 19.88 1.95
N ALA A 49 -10.70 18.84 2.60
CA ALA A 49 -11.97 18.19 2.21
C ALA A 49 -13.22 18.96 2.65
N GLY A 50 -13.09 20.01 3.47
CA GLY A 50 -14.21 20.76 4.03
C GLY A 50 -15.06 19.91 4.97
N VAL A 51 -14.43 19.10 5.84
CA VAL A 51 -15.09 18.24 6.82
C VAL A 51 -14.42 18.32 8.19
N ASP A 52 -15.09 17.78 9.23
CA ASP A 52 -14.47 17.62 10.54
C ASP A 52 -13.48 16.44 10.55
N SER A 53 -12.39 16.58 11.32
CA SER A 53 -11.39 15.50 11.48
C SER A 53 -11.95 14.24 12.13
N ALA A 54 -12.97 14.36 12.98
CA ALA A 54 -13.69 13.22 13.54
C ALA A 54 -14.38 12.39 12.46
N LEU A 55 -14.87 13.02 11.40
CA LEU A 55 -15.47 12.32 10.27
C LEU A 55 -14.43 11.54 9.47
N VAL A 56 -13.21 12.06 9.32
CA VAL A 56 -12.10 11.35 8.69
C VAL A 56 -11.73 10.11 9.50
N HIS A 57 -11.60 10.25 10.83
CA HIS A 57 -11.36 9.12 11.73
C HIS A 57 -12.50 8.10 11.71
N HIS A 58 -13.74 8.55 11.61
CA HIS A 58 -14.91 7.67 11.50
C HIS A 58 -14.86 6.79 10.23
N TYR A 59 -14.46 7.35 9.09
CA TYR A 59 -14.40 6.60 7.82
C TYR A 59 -13.17 5.71 7.68
N PHE A 60 -12.04 6.15 8.18
CA PHE A 60 -10.74 5.52 7.84
C PHE A 60 -9.95 5.06 9.06
N GLY A 61 -10.24 5.55 10.26
CA GLY A 61 -9.53 5.20 11.49
C GLY A 61 -8.15 5.83 11.57
N THR A 62 -7.15 5.26 10.90
CA THR A 62 -5.76 5.74 10.95
C THR A 62 -5.34 6.47 9.68
N LYS A 63 -4.21 7.16 9.75
CA LYS A 63 -3.62 7.85 8.58
C LYS A 63 -3.15 6.86 7.52
N GLU A 64 -2.63 5.72 7.93
CA GLU A 64 -2.16 4.64 7.06
C GLU A 64 -3.33 3.99 6.31
N LYS A 65 -4.45 3.74 6.98
CA LYS A 65 -5.70 3.27 6.37
C LYS A 65 -6.30 4.28 5.40
N LEU A 66 -6.26 5.56 5.75
CA LEU A 66 -6.67 6.63 4.84
C LEU A 66 -5.76 6.65 3.60
N PHE A 67 -4.45 6.52 3.78
CA PHE A 67 -3.50 6.45 2.67
C PHE A 67 -3.80 5.23 1.77
N ALA A 68 -3.90 4.02 2.34
CA ALA A 68 -4.23 2.80 1.59
C ALA A 68 -5.53 2.96 0.78
N ALA A 69 -6.56 3.53 1.39
CA ALA A 69 -7.83 3.82 0.71
C ALA A 69 -7.67 4.88 -0.39
N ALA A 70 -6.83 5.88 -0.18
CA ALA A 70 -6.57 6.95 -1.15
C ALA A 70 -5.85 6.41 -2.39
N VAL A 71 -4.89 5.49 -2.23
CA VAL A 71 -4.17 4.85 -3.34
C VAL A 71 -4.83 3.57 -3.85
N HIS A 72 -6.03 3.26 -3.38
CA HIS A 72 -6.78 2.04 -3.76
C HIS A 72 -6.04 0.73 -3.45
N ILE A 73 -5.16 0.71 -2.46
CA ILE A 73 -4.61 -0.54 -1.93
C ILE A 73 -5.71 -1.22 -1.13
N PRO A 74 -6.18 -2.42 -1.53
CA PRO A 74 -7.35 -3.06 -0.94
C PRO A 74 -7.08 -3.67 0.45
N ILE A 75 -5.83 -3.59 0.92
CA ILE A 75 -5.34 -4.20 2.15
C ILE A 75 -4.65 -3.12 2.98
N ASP A 76 -4.87 -3.14 4.30
CA ASP A 76 -4.08 -2.31 5.21
C ASP A 76 -2.61 -2.79 5.16
N PRO A 77 -1.64 -1.94 4.84
CA PRO A 77 -0.22 -2.32 4.87
C PRO A 77 0.21 -2.91 6.21
N MET A 78 -0.42 -2.48 7.31
CA MET A 78 -0.13 -3.00 8.65
C MET A 78 -0.60 -4.43 8.85
N ASP A 79 -1.58 -4.92 8.10
CA ASP A 79 -1.99 -6.33 8.12
C ASP A 79 -0.90 -7.26 7.55
N ILE A 80 0.00 -6.72 6.71
CA ILE A 80 1.15 -7.43 6.16
C ILE A 80 2.40 -7.23 7.02
N ILE A 81 2.70 -5.97 7.38
CA ILE A 81 3.94 -5.60 8.09
C ILE A 81 3.83 -5.99 9.57
N GLY A 82 2.65 -5.86 10.18
CA GLY A 82 2.42 -6.14 11.59
C GLY A 82 2.89 -7.54 12.00
N PRO A 83 2.45 -8.62 11.34
CA PRO A 83 2.91 -9.98 11.63
C PRO A 83 4.42 -10.18 11.46
N LEU A 84 5.09 -9.38 10.63
CA LEU A 84 6.54 -9.47 10.43
C LEU A 84 7.35 -8.81 11.54
N ARG A 85 6.73 -7.99 12.40
CA ARG A 85 7.43 -7.32 13.52
C ARG A 85 8.07 -8.29 14.50
N ASP A 86 7.38 -9.40 14.77
CA ASP A 86 7.81 -10.44 15.72
C ASP A 86 8.66 -11.54 15.06
N VAL A 87 8.81 -11.51 13.74
CA VAL A 87 9.64 -12.46 13.00
C VAL A 87 11.11 -12.04 13.13
N PRO A 88 12.06 -12.95 13.46
CA PRO A 88 13.48 -12.66 13.39
C PRO A 88 13.86 -12.09 12.03
N ILE A 89 14.74 -11.08 12.03
CA ILE A 89 15.05 -10.36 10.78
C ILE A 89 15.68 -11.29 9.73
N GLU A 90 16.36 -12.34 10.18
CA GLU A 90 17.01 -13.38 9.39
C GLU A 90 15.99 -14.28 8.64
N GLU A 91 14.71 -14.24 9.04
CA GLU A 91 13.62 -15.01 8.42
C GLU A 91 12.70 -14.16 7.56
N VAL A 92 12.78 -12.83 7.65
CA VAL A 92 11.83 -11.93 6.97
C VAL A 92 11.90 -12.09 5.45
N GLY A 93 13.10 -12.30 4.89
CA GLY A 93 13.29 -12.54 3.46
C GLY A 93 12.53 -13.77 2.93
N TYR A 94 12.25 -14.76 3.78
CA TYR A 94 11.47 -15.96 3.46
C TYR A 94 9.98 -15.77 3.77
N ARG A 95 9.65 -15.16 4.91
CA ARG A 95 8.26 -14.96 5.34
C ARG A 95 7.52 -14.01 4.44
N LEU A 96 8.15 -12.90 4.07
CA LEU A 96 7.52 -11.84 3.28
C LEU A 96 6.97 -12.34 1.93
N PRO A 97 7.74 -12.97 1.03
CA PRO A 97 7.21 -13.47 -0.23
C PRO A 97 6.21 -14.61 -0.05
N SER A 98 6.36 -15.46 0.98
CA SER A 98 5.42 -16.54 1.29
C SER A 98 4.05 -16.03 1.74
N MET A 99 3.97 -14.82 2.29
CA MET A 99 2.72 -14.14 2.62
C MET A 99 2.14 -13.38 1.42
N LEU A 100 2.99 -12.66 0.68
CA LEU A 100 2.54 -11.76 -0.39
C LEU A 100 2.09 -12.49 -1.64
N LEU A 101 2.78 -13.54 -2.08
CA LEU A 101 2.46 -14.21 -3.34
C LEU A 101 1.07 -14.89 -3.31
N PRO A 102 0.69 -15.68 -2.29
CA PRO A 102 -0.67 -16.21 -2.20
C PRO A 102 -1.74 -15.11 -2.13
N LEU A 103 -1.41 -13.98 -1.46
CA LEU A 103 -2.30 -12.84 -1.38
C LEU A 103 -2.51 -12.19 -2.76
N TRP A 104 -1.44 -12.03 -3.54
CA TRP A 104 -1.52 -11.50 -4.90
C TRP A 104 -2.21 -12.45 -5.88
N ASP A 105 -2.14 -13.77 -5.65
CA ASP A 105 -2.87 -14.79 -6.43
C ASP A 105 -4.37 -14.84 -6.07
N SER A 106 -4.80 -14.20 -4.96
CA SER A 106 -6.19 -14.14 -4.53
C SER A 106 -7.02 -13.05 -5.22
N ASP A 107 -8.33 -13.05 -5.00
CA ASP A 107 -9.23 -11.99 -5.49
C ASP A 107 -8.84 -10.59 -4.97
N LEU A 108 -8.32 -10.50 -3.74
CA LEU A 108 -7.80 -9.25 -3.17
C LEU A 108 -6.58 -8.73 -3.94
N GLY A 109 -5.73 -9.64 -4.42
CA GLY A 109 -4.56 -9.32 -5.23
C GLY A 109 -4.92 -8.68 -6.56
N THR A 110 -6.06 -9.04 -7.16
CA THR A 110 -6.52 -8.45 -8.43
C THR A 110 -6.66 -6.93 -8.33
N GLY A 111 -7.23 -6.43 -7.22
CA GLY A 111 -7.36 -4.99 -6.97
C GLY A 111 -6.01 -4.30 -6.78
N PHE A 112 -5.09 -4.93 -6.04
CA PHE A 112 -3.73 -4.43 -5.84
C PHE A 112 -2.95 -4.34 -7.15
N ILE A 113 -3.00 -5.39 -7.97
CA ILE A 113 -2.32 -5.44 -9.27
C ILE A 113 -2.89 -4.38 -10.22
N ALA A 114 -4.22 -4.17 -10.22
CA ALA A 114 -4.86 -3.12 -11.01
C ALA A 114 -4.37 -1.73 -10.58
N THR A 115 -4.27 -1.49 -9.27
CA THR A 115 -3.71 -0.26 -8.70
C THR A 115 -2.26 -0.06 -9.12
N LEU A 116 -1.42 -1.09 -8.97
CA LEU A 116 -0.01 -1.01 -9.35
C LEU A 116 0.16 -0.75 -10.86
N ARG A 117 -0.69 -1.37 -11.68
CA ARG A 117 -0.70 -1.09 -13.14
C ARG A 117 -1.05 0.37 -13.44
N SER A 118 -2.02 0.95 -12.75
CA SER A 118 -2.39 2.37 -12.87
C SER A 118 -1.25 3.29 -12.42
N ILE A 119 -0.59 2.96 -11.32
CA ILE A 119 0.57 3.70 -10.81
C ILE A 119 1.70 3.70 -11.85
N LEU A 120 2.04 2.54 -12.40
CA LEU A 120 3.10 2.39 -13.42
C LEU A 120 2.76 3.08 -14.74
N ALA A 121 1.48 3.27 -15.06
CA ALA A 121 1.04 4.08 -16.19
C ALA A 121 1.20 5.61 -15.96
N GLY A 122 1.71 6.04 -14.81
CA GLY A 122 2.21 7.39 -14.58
C GLY A 122 1.30 8.31 -13.76
N SER A 123 0.10 7.90 -13.35
CA SER A 123 -0.82 8.80 -12.66
C SER A 123 -0.52 9.02 -11.17
N GLU A 124 0.16 8.06 -10.50
CA GLU A 124 0.31 8.08 -9.03
C GLU A 124 1.68 7.57 -8.54
N VAL A 125 2.73 7.73 -9.36
CA VAL A 125 4.11 7.28 -9.02
C VAL A 125 4.60 7.87 -7.69
N ASN A 126 4.29 9.14 -7.44
CA ASN A 126 4.68 9.81 -6.20
C ASN A 126 4.02 9.17 -4.97
N LEU A 127 2.77 8.72 -5.08
CA LEU A 127 2.09 8.03 -3.98
C LEU A 127 2.72 6.67 -3.68
N PHE A 128 3.13 5.95 -4.73
CA PHE A 128 3.82 4.66 -4.54
C PHE A 128 5.20 4.83 -3.89
N ARG A 129 5.95 5.84 -4.33
CA ARG A 129 7.21 6.20 -3.68
C ARG A 129 6.99 6.52 -2.20
N THR A 130 6.03 7.38 -1.88
CA THR A 130 5.64 7.73 -0.51
C THR A 130 5.27 6.49 0.30
N PHE A 131 4.58 5.52 -0.30
CA PHE A 131 4.26 4.26 0.36
C PHE A 131 5.51 3.47 0.75
N ILE A 132 6.46 3.35 -0.16
CA ILE A 132 7.72 2.63 0.12
C ILE A 132 8.55 3.37 1.18
N GLU A 133 8.69 4.69 1.08
CA GLU A 133 9.56 5.48 1.95
C GLU A 133 8.94 5.74 3.32
N ASP A 134 7.71 6.25 3.37
CA ASP A 134 7.08 6.77 4.58
C ASP A 134 6.28 5.71 5.35
N VAL A 135 5.88 4.60 4.71
CA VAL A 135 5.15 3.52 5.39
C VAL A 135 6.08 2.34 5.63
N ILE A 136 6.61 1.73 4.57
CA ILE A 136 7.44 0.54 4.73
C ILE A 136 8.82 0.91 5.28
N GLY A 137 9.44 1.97 4.77
CA GLY A 137 10.77 2.42 5.19
C GLY A 137 10.82 2.81 6.67
N VAL A 138 9.79 3.48 7.18
CA VAL A 138 9.71 3.86 8.60
C VAL A 138 9.53 2.65 9.51
N GLU A 139 8.76 1.65 9.10
CA GLU A 139 8.47 0.46 9.90
C GLU A 139 9.59 -0.59 9.85
N VAL A 140 10.15 -0.84 8.69
CA VAL A 140 11.12 -1.92 8.46
C VAL A 140 12.57 -1.40 8.51
N GLY A 141 12.80 -0.18 8.01
CA GLY A 141 14.13 0.42 7.89
C GLY A 141 14.97 0.32 9.16
N PRO A 142 14.47 0.73 10.36
CA PRO A 142 15.22 0.66 11.60
C PRO A 142 15.69 -0.75 11.99
N ARG A 143 14.98 -1.79 11.56
CA ARG A 143 15.32 -3.19 11.85
C ARG A 143 16.46 -3.73 10.99
N VAL A 144 16.72 -3.09 9.86
CA VAL A 144 17.73 -3.51 8.87
C VAL A 144 18.83 -2.46 8.68
N ASP A 145 18.91 -1.47 9.57
CA ASP A 145 19.83 -0.34 9.49
C ASP A 145 21.25 -0.72 9.93
N ASN A 146 21.84 -1.67 9.24
CA ASN A 146 23.21 -2.11 9.45
C ASN A 146 23.94 -2.30 8.09
N PRO A 147 24.95 -1.47 7.76
CA PRO A 147 25.50 -0.36 8.56
C PRO A 147 24.50 0.80 8.75
N PRO A 148 24.70 1.67 9.76
CA PRO A 148 23.82 2.81 10.00
C PRO A 148 23.59 3.68 8.75
N GLY A 149 22.33 4.07 8.51
CA GLY A 149 21.92 4.80 7.31
C GLY A 149 21.53 3.92 6.13
N SER A 150 21.71 2.59 6.22
CA SER A 150 21.36 1.65 5.13
C SER A 150 19.90 1.22 5.11
N GLY A 151 19.14 1.45 6.17
CA GLY A 151 17.81 0.87 6.34
C GLY A 151 16.88 1.15 5.17
N LEU A 152 16.80 2.39 4.70
CA LEU A 152 15.93 2.76 3.60
C LEU A 152 16.34 2.12 2.26
N ILE A 153 17.64 2.14 1.91
CA ILE A 153 18.10 1.54 0.66
C ILE A 153 17.87 0.02 0.62
N ARG A 154 18.02 -0.66 1.78
CA ARG A 154 17.71 -2.08 1.92
C ARG A 154 16.24 -2.37 1.63
N VAL A 155 15.32 -1.56 2.20
CA VAL A 155 13.89 -1.65 1.92
C VAL A 155 13.60 -1.40 0.44
N GLN A 156 14.26 -0.43 -0.19
CA GLN A 156 14.10 -0.14 -1.62
C GLN A 156 14.58 -1.30 -2.51
N PHE A 157 15.66 -2.00 -2.17
CA PHE A 157 16.07 -3.22 -2.89
C PHE A 157 15.03 -4.33 -2.79
N VAL A 158 14.48 -4.58 -1.60
CA VAL A 158 13.39 -5.55 -1.41
C VAL A 158 12.16 -5.15 -2.23
N ALA A 159 11.75 -3.89 -2.17
CA ALA A 159 10.61 -3.37 -2.93
C ALA A 159 10.83 -3.51 -4.45
N SER A 160 12.04 -3.22 -4.97
CA SER A 160 12.36 -3.36 -6.39
C SER A 160 12.22 -4.81 -6.87
N GLN A 161 12.67 -5.78 -6.06
CA GLN A 161 12.52 -7.20 -6.38
C GLN A 161 11.06 -7.62 -6.41
N LEU A 162 10.26 -7.21 -5.42
CA LEU A 162 8.83 -7.55 -5.33
C LEU A 162 8.04 -6.91 -6.47
N VAL A 163 8.32 -5.65 -6.80
CA VAL A 163 7.72 -4.96 -7.97
C VAL A 163 8.08 -5.70 -9.26
N GLY A 164 9.35 -6.13 -9.40
CA GLY A 164 9.79 -6.95 -10.54
C GLY A 164 9.00 -8.26 -10.67
N VAL A 165 8.74 -8.95 -9.57
CA VAL A 165 7.90 -10.16 -9.54
C VAL A 165 6.47 -9.84 -9.99
N VAL A 166 5.85 -8.77 -9.48
CA VAL A 166 4.51 -8.38 -9.90
C VAL A 166 4.47 -8.05 -11.38
N MET A 167 5.46 -7.31 -11.88
CA MET A 167 5.58 -7.01 -13.31
C MET A 167 5.67 -8.28 -14.16
N ALA A 168 6.60 -9.17 -13.82
CA ALA A 168 6.86 -10.37 -14.61
C ALA A 168 5.68 -11.36 -14.58
N ARG A 169 5.10 -11.60 -13.38
CA ARG A 169 4.08 -12.64 -13.16
C ARG A 169 2.68 -12.18 -13.57
N TYR A 170 2.25 -10.98 -13.18
CA TYR A 170 0.85 -10.56 -13.27
C TYR A 170 0.58 -9.55 -14.37
N ILE A 171 1.57 -8.75 -14.77
CA ILE A 171 1.40 -7.69 -15.77
C ILE A 171 1.86 -8.18 -17.14
N LEU A 172 3.12 -8.60 -17.24
CA LEU A 172 3.72 -9.09 -18.51
C LEU A 172 3.38 -10.56 -18.78
N ARG A 173 3.09 -11.33 -17.72
CA ARG A 173 2.78 -12.76 -17.79
C ARG A 173 3.85 -13.56 -18.54
N LEU A 174 5.10 -13.38 -18.10
CA LEU A 174 6.24 -14.06 -18.71
C LEU A 174 6.21 -15.56 -18.39
N GLU A 175 6.03 -16.40 -19.39
CA GLU A 175 6.09 -17.85 -19.20
C GLU A 175 7.55 -18.36 -19.30
N PRO A 176 7.90 -19.40 -18.51
CA PRO A 176 7.06 -20.19 -17.60
C PRO A 176 6.87 -19.55 -16.21
N PHE A 177 7.47 -18.41 -15.91
CA PHE A 177 7.48 -17.79 -14.58
C PHE A 177 6.06 -17.47 -14.06
N ALA A 178 5.16 -17.01 -14.93
CA ALA A 178 3.79 -16.67 -14.55
C ALA A 178 2.97 -17.87 -14.08
N SER A 179 3.25 -19.07 -14.62
CA SER A 179 2.55 -20.31 -14.28
C SER A 179 3.18 -21.09 -13.12
N LEU A 180 4.33 -20.64 -12.57
CA LEU A 180 4.93 -21.32 -11.43
C LEU A 180 4.03 -21.21 -10.18
N PRO A 181 3.98 -22.24 -9.31
CA PRO A 181 3.34 -22.14 -8.01
C PRO A 181 3.92 -20.98 -7.19
N ALA A 182 3.06 -20.25 -6.46
CA ALA A 182 3.46 -19.13 -5.60
C ALA A 182 4.58 -19.50 -4.63
N GLU A 183 4.50 -20.70 -4.04
CA GLU A 183 5.50 -21.22 -3.12
C GLU A 183 6.89 -21.39 -3.78
N GLN A 184 6.94 -21.88 -5.00
CA GLN A 184 8.21 -22.02 -5.72
C GLN A 184 8.85 -20.66 -6.03
N VAL A 185 8.02 -19.68 -6.44
CA VAL A 185 8.50 -18.31 -6.64
C VAL A 185 9.00 -17.72 -5.34
N ALA A 186 8.23 -17.86 -4.25
CA ALA A 186 8.62 -17.37 -2.93
C ALA A 186 9.97 -17.95 -2.48
N HIS A 187 10.14 -19.26 -2.55
CA HIS A 187 11.39 -19.94 -2.18
C HIS A 187 12.57 -19.49 -3.03
N THR A 188 12.33 -19.27 -4.33
CA THR A 188 13.41 -18.89 -5.27
C THR A 188 13.90 -17.47 -5.02
N ILE A 189 13.02 -16.53 -4.71
CA ILE A 189 13.41 -15.12 -4.48
C ILE A 189 13.84 -14.83 -3.05
N ALA A 190 13.42 -15.65 -2.08
CA ALA A 190 13.66 -15.46 -0.65
C ALA A 190 15.13 -15.22 -0.29
N PRO A 191 16.12 -16.00 -0.80
CA PRO A 191 17.52 -15.75 -0.51
C PRO A 191 18.01 -14.36 -0.94
N ASN A 192 17.51 -13.86 -2.08
CA ASN A 192 17.86 -12.52 -2.55
C ASN A 192 17.25 -11.44 -1.65
N LEU A 193 15.98 -11.60 -1.27
CA LEU A 193 15.34 -10.68 -0.34
C LEU A 193 16.06 -10.65 1.01
N GLN A 194 16.43 -11.84 1.54
CA GLN A 194 17.17 -11.93 2.79
C GLN A 194 18.54 -11.26 2.69
N ARG A 195 19.25 -11.47 1.57
CA ARG A 195 20.52 -10.80 1.32
C ARG A 195 20.35 -9.27 1.29
N TYR A 196 19.30 -8.74 0.70
CA TYR A 196 19.07 -7.29 0.72
C TYR A 196 18.81 -6.77 2.13
N LEU A 197 18.09 -7.53 2.97
CA LEU A 197 17.76 -7.13 4.33
C LEU A 197 19.00 -7.16 5.27
N THR A 198 19.82 -8.21 5.21
CA THR A 198 20.85 -8.48 6.23
C THR A 198 22.24 -8.78 5.67
N GLY A 199 22.39 -8.95 4.37
CA GLY A 199 23.69 -9.23 3.74
C GLY A 199 24.56 -7.98 3.61
N ASP A 200 25.82 -8.20 3.22
CA ASP A 200 26.76 -7.11 2.97
C ASP A 200 26.30 -6.24 1.80
N LEU A 201 26.42 -4.95 1.96
CA LEU A 201 26.18 -3.97 0.89
C LEU A 201 27.52 -3.61 0.22
N PRO A 202 27.51 -3.32 -1.09
CA PRO A 202 28.69 -2.79 -1.76
C PRO A 202 29.18 -1.48 -1.12
N ASP A 203 30.49 -1.27 -1.12
CA ASP A 203 31.10 -0.05 -0.65
C ASP A 203 30.56 1.19 -1.37
N GLY A 204 30.30 2.26 -0.62
CA GLY A 204 29.83 3.54 -1.15
C GLY A 204 28.31 3.63 -1.38
N LEU A 205 27.52 2.61 -1.04
CA LEU A 205 26.06 2.70 -1.06
C LEU A 205 25.48 3.49 0.12
N VAL A 206 26.23 3.58 1.19
CA VAL A 206 25.88 4.35 2.39
C VAL A 206 27.07 5.29 2.67
N SER A 207 26.81 6.58 2.71
CA SER A 207 27.80 7.63 3.00
C SER A 207 27.76 8.04 4.45
#